data_fefcb7c92d8224c1ab45c5abe774e390
#
_entry.id   fefcb7c92d8224c1ab45c5abe774e390
#
_cell.length_a   1.000
_cell.length_b   1.000
_cell.length_c   1.000
_cell.angle_alpha   90.00
_cell.angle_beta   90.00
_cell.angle_gamma   90.00
#
_symmetry.space_group_name_H-M   'P 1'
#
loop_
_entity.id
_entity.type
_entity.pdbx_description
1 polymer ?
#
loop_
_entity_poly.entity_id
_entity_poly.type
_entity_poly.pdbx_seq_one_letter_code
_entity_poly.pdbx_strand_id
1 'polypeptide(L)'
;MKIAIGSDKSGFSAKEAIKAYLIEAGVEFDDLGTVDLNEVHPYYQVASEVAPLVQKGAYDKAVLICGTGAGMSVVANKFKGVYAVACEGVYSAKMARAINNANILCMGGWIVGPEMAVEMTKTFLATDWCQDLEDWRAENMHKFAKQVSAIEDGIYGE
;
A
#
# COMPACT_ATOMS: atom_id res chain seq x y z
N MET A 1 10.52 5.39 9.81
CA MET A 1 9.41 4.77 9.06
C MET A 1 9.78 3.33 8.81
N LYS A 2 8.92 2.42 9.24
CA LYS A 2 9.05 0.98 9.00
C LYS A 2 7.94 0.53 8.05
N ILE A 3 8.26 -0.23 7.01
CA ILE A 3 7.28 -0.67 6.01
C ILE A 3 7.24 -2.19 5.87
N ALA A 4 6.08 -2.71 5.47
CA ALA A 4 5.95 -4.09 5.01
C ALA A 4 5.90 -4.13 3.49
N ILE A 5 6.54 -5.12 2.88
CA ILE A 5 6.35 -5.44 1.48
C ILE A 5 5.89 -6.89 1.35
N GLY A 6 5.09 -7.17 0.33
CA GLY A 6 4.62 -8.53 0.10
C GLY A 6 4.11 -8.75 -1.31
N SER A 7 4.29 -9.94 -1.83
CA SER A 7 3.70 -10.31 -3.12
C SER A 7 3.27 -11.77 -3.16
N ASP A 8 2.35 -12.07 -4.06
CA ASP A 8 2.18 -13.42 -4.56
C ASP A 8 3.23 -13.73 -5.66
N LYS A 9 3.07 -14.86 -6.34
CA LYS A 9 3.97 -15.26 -7.45
C LYS A 9 4.00 -14.22 -8.58
N SER A 10 2.85 -13.63 -8.92
CA SER A 10 2.73 -12.71 -10.06
C SER A 10 3.41 -11.36 -9.81
N GLY A 11 3.48 -10.93 -8.54
CA GLY A 11 4.15 -9.69 -8.13
C GLY A 11 5.61 -9.85 -7.75
N PHE A 12 6.15 -11.07 -7.75
CA PHE A 12 7.48 -11.38 -7.20
C PHE A 12 8.60 -10.53 -7.82
N SER A 13 8.67 -10.43 -9.15
CA SER A 13 9.72 -9.67 -9.83
C SER A 13 9.70 -8.18 -9.47
N ALA A 14 8.52 -7.57 -9.44
CA ALA A 14 8.36 -6.18 -9.02
C ALA A 14 8.74 -5.98 -7.55
N LYS A 15 8.36 -6.93 -6.67
CA LYS A 15 8.73 -6.89 -5.25
C LYS A 15 10.26 -6.94 -5.07
N GLU A 16 10.96 -7.82 -5.78
CA GLU A 16 12.41 -7.91 -5.68
C GLU A 16 13.12 -6.62 -6.15
N ALA A 17 12.62 -5.95 -7.17
CA ALA A 17 13.14 -4.65 -7.60
C ALA A 17 12.90 -3.55 -6.53
N ILE A 18 11.71 -3.52 -5.94
CA ILE A 18 11.40 -2.60 -4.82
C ILE A 18 12.31 -2.89 -3.62
N LYS A 19 12.53 -4.15 -3.29
CA LYS A 19 13.41 -4.57 -2.20
C LYS A 19 14.84 -4.08 -2.40
N ALA A 20 15.38 -4.22 -3.62
CA ALA A 20 16.71 -3.71 -3.95
C ALA A 20 16.80 -2.18 -3.74
N TYR A 21 15.78 -1.44 -4.18
CA TYR A 21 15.68 0.01 -3.94
C TYR A 21 15.63 0.34 -2.44
N LEU A 22 14.82 -0.37 -1.65
CA LEU A 22 14.68 -0.08 -0.21
C LEU A 22 15.98 -0.31 0.55
N ILE A 23 16.75 -1.34 0.17
CA ILE A 23 18.08 -1.61 0.71
C ILE A 23 19.04 -0.44 0.38
N GLU A 24 19.09 -0.01 -0.88
CA GLU A 24 19.94 1.11 -1.33
C GLU A 24 19.55 2.43 -0.63
N ALA A 25 18.27 2.67 -0.45
CA ALA A 25 17.74 3.87 0.21
C ALA A 25 17.84 3.84 1.75
N GLY A 26 18.27 2.73 2.35
CA GLY A 26 18.37 2.57 3.81
C GLY A 26 17.00 2.61 4.52
N VAL A 27 15.93 2.21 3.84
CA VAL A 27 14.58 2.14 4.43
C VAL A 27 14.40 0.80 5.13
N GLU A 28 13.97 0.83 6.39
CA GLU A 28 13.67 -0.39 7.16
C GLU A 28 12.39 -1.05 6.64
N PHE A 29 12.47 -2.33 6.29
CA PHE A 29 11.32 -3.09 5.81
C PHE A 29 11.38 -4.57 6.19
N ASP A 30 10.21 -5.21 6.22
CA ASP A 30 10.08 -6.67 6.27
C ASP A 30 9.37 -7.18 5.00
N ASP A 31 9.88 -8.28 4.43
CA ASP A 31 9.27 -9.00 3.32
C ASP A 31 8.37 -10.12 3.87
N LEU A 32 7.06 -9.91 3.80
CA LEU A 32 6.01 -10.76 4.39
C LEU A 32 5.23 -11.58 3.36
N GLY A 33 5.66 -11.56 2.10
CA GLY A 33 5.01 -12.30 1.02
C GLY A 33 5.77 -13.52 0.57
N THR A 34 5.58 -13.89 -0.69
CA THR A 34 6.36 -14.95 -1.34
C THR A 34 7.83 -14.56 -1.40
N VAL A 35 8.69 -15.28 -0.71
CA VAL A 35 10.15 -15.08 -0.71
C VAL A 35 10.87 -16.17 -1.51
N ASP A 36 10.24 -17.33 -1.67
CA ASP A 36 10.71 -18.44 -2.49
C ASP A 36 9.59 -18.85 -3.47
N LEU A 37 9.92 -18.90 -4.77
CA LEU A 37 8.96 -19.32 -5.81
C LEU A 37 8.58 -20.82 -5.74
N ASN A 38 9.24 -21.61 -4.91
CA ASN A 38 8.82 -22.97 -4.60
C ASN A 38 7.78 -23.04 -3.46
N GLU A 39 7.65 -21.96 -2.67
CA GLU A 39 6.69 -21.82 -1.57
C GLU A 39 5.88 -20.54 -1.74
N VAL A 40 5.00 -20.53 -2.73
CA VAL A 40 4.20 -19.34 -3.06
C VAL A 40 3.05 -19.11 -2.10
N HIS A 41 2.90 -17.86 -1.65
CA HIS A 41 1.76 -17.41 -0.87
C HIS A 41 0.75 -16.74 -1.79
N PRO A 42 -0.53 -17.15 -1.79
CA PRO A 42 -1.55 -16.50 -2.61
C PRO A 42 -1.84 -15.08 -2.10
N TYR A 43 -2.30 -14.20 -3.00
CA TYR A 43 -2.53 -12.79 -2.70
C TYR A 43 -3.40 -12.54 -1.47
N TYR A 44 -4.46 -13.33 -1.28
CA TYR A 44 -5.38 -13.15 -0.16
C TYR A 44 -4.72 -13.49 1.19
N GLN A 45 -3.82 -14.45 1.23
CA GLN A 45 -3.05 -14.78 2.43
C GLN A 45 -2.10 -13.62 2.76
N VAL A 46 -1.27 -13.19 1.80
CA VAL A 46 -0.33 -12.09 1.99
C VAL A 46 -1.04 -10.83 2.49
N ALA A 47 -2.14 -10.44 1.84
CA ALA A 47 -2.86 -9.22 2.24
C ALA A 47 -3.53 -9.35 3.60
N SER A 48 -4.07 -10.54 3.96
CA SER A 48 -4.70 -10.76 5.27
C SER A 48 -3.70 -10.89 6.42
N GLU A 49 -2.44 -11.17 6.14
CA GLU A 49 -1.36 -11.17 7.12
C GLU A 49 -0.78 -9.77 7.33
N VAL A 50 -0.61 -8.98 6.25
CA VAL A 50 -0.01 -7.65 6.31
C VAL A 50 -0.97 -6.57 6.82
N ALA A 51 -2.21 -6.56 6.34
CA ALA A 51 -3.15 -5.49 6.66
C ALA A 51 -3.43 -5.31 8.17
N PRO A 52 -3.61 -6.38 8.98
CA PRO A 52 -3.76 -6.25 10.42
C PRO A 52 -2.52 -5.67 11.13
N LEU A 53 -1.34 -5.86 10.57
CA LEU A 53 -0.11 -5.30 11.13
C LEU A 53 -0.01 -3.79 10.86
N VAL A 54 -0.45 -3.34 9.68
CA VAL A 54 -0.60 -1.90 9.38
C VAL A 54 -1.69 -1.29 10.27
N GLN A 55 -2.84 -1.96 10.41
CA GLN A 55 -3.94 -1.53 11.30
C GLN A 55 -3.46 -1.29 12.74
N LYS A 56 -2.62 -2.18 13.26
CA LYS A 56 -2.08 -2.09 14.63
C LYS A 56 -0.89 -1.14 14.78
N GLY A 57 -0.44 -0.51 13.70
CA GLY A 57 0.71 0.40 13.70
C GLY A 57 2.06 -0.30 13.83
N ALA A 58 2.15 -1.63 13.56
CA ALA A 58 3.42 -2.34 13.51
C ALA A 58 4.25 -1.92 12.29
N TYR A 59 3.60 -1.47 11.23
CA TYR A 59 4.18 -0.83 10.06
C TYR A 59 3.45 0.47 9.75
N ASP A 60 4.22 1.49 9.37
CA ASP A 60 3.66 2.80 8.98
C ASP A 60 2.93 2.73 7.64
N LYS A 61 3.45 1.93 6.71
CA LYS A 61 2.93 1.74 5.36
C LYS A 61 3.23 0.33 4.86
N ALA A 62 2.52 -0.10 3.81
CA ALA A 62 2.87 -1.33 3.11
C ALA A 62 2.79 -1.18 1.58
N VAL A 63 3.50 -2.05 0.87
CA VAL A 63 3.42 -2.22 -0.58
C VAL A 63 3.11 -3.67 -0.89
N LEU A 64 1.97 -3.92 -1.54
CA LEU A 64 1.46 -5.26 -1.83
C LEU A 64 1.29 -5.45 -3.34
N ILE A 65 1.83 -6.55 -3.88
CA ILE A 65 1.85 -6.78 -5.32
C ILE A 65 1.28 -8.17 -5.65
N CYS A 66 0.28 -8.20 -6.53
CA CYS A 66 -0.23 -9.44 -7.13
C CYS A 66 -0.25 -9.29 -8.65
N GLY A 67 -1.07 -10.05 -9.37
CA GLY A 67 -1.19 -9.91 -10.82
C GLY A 67 -1.73 -8.55 -11.26
N THR A 68 -2.77 -8.04 -10.60
CA THR A 68 -3.47 -6.78 -10.96
C THR A 68 -3.43 -5.72 -9.86
N GLY A 69 -3.03 -6.06 -8.64
CA GLY A 69 -3.15 -5.18 -7.48
C GLY A 69 -4.54 -5.16 -6.85
N ALA A 70 -5.57 -5.45 -7.62
CA ALA A 70 -6.96 -5.38 -7.16
C ALA A 70 -7.26 -6.37 -6.03
N GLY A 71 -6.81 -7.62 -6.16
CA GLY A 71 -7.03 -8.65 -5.14
C GLY A 71 -6.42 -8.29 -3.79
N MET A 72 -5.20 -7.78 -3.79
CA MET A 72 -4.54 -7.27 -2.58
C MET A 72 -5.34 -6.14 -1.93
N SER A 73 -5.78 -5.17 -2.72
CA SER A 73 -6.59 -4.03 -2.26
C SER A 73 -7.94 -4.47 -1.67
N VAL A 74 -8.64 -5.38 -2.35
CA VAL A 74 -9.93 -5.91 -1.88
C VAL A 74 -9.81 -6.57 -0.50
N VAL A 75 -8.78 -7.37 -0.28
CA VAL A 75 -8.56 -8.07 0.99
C VAL A 75 -8.09 -7.09 2.08
N ALA A 76 -7.10 -6.25 1.77
CA ALA A 76 -6.52 -5.32 2.74
C ALA A 76 -7.57 -4.33 3.30
N ASN A 77 -8.49 -3.86 2.46
CA ASN A 77 -9.58 -2.96 2.88
C ASN A 77 -10.69 -3.64 3.73
N LYS A 78 -10.55 -4.92 4.10
CA LYS A 78 -11.44 -5.57 5.09
C LYS A 78 -11.06 -5.26 6.54
N PHE A 79 -9.99 -4.51 6.76
CA PHE A 79 -9.50 -4.18 8.10
C PHE A 79 -9.72 -2.68 8.37
N LYS A 80 -10.35 -2.34 9.50
CA LYS A 80 -10.66 -0.96 9.90
C LYS A 80 -9.38 -0.11 9.93
N GLY A 81 -9.44 1.11 9.37
CA GLY A 81 -8.29 2.02 9.30
C GLY A 81 -7.21 1.63 8.28
N VAL A 82 -7.46 0.61 7.46
CA VAL A 82 -6.60 0.25 6.33
C VAL A 82 -7.18 0.85 5.04
N TYR A 83 -6.40 1.70 4.39
CA TYR A 83 -6.74 2.36 3.14
C TYR A 83 -5.78 1.89 2.06
N ALA A 84 -6.13 0.76 1.43
CA ALA A 84 -5.35 0.13 0.38
C ALA A 84 -5.86 0.55 -1.00
N VAL A 85 -4.98 1.12 -1.83
CA VAL A 85 -5.34 1.62 -3.16
C VAL A 85 -4.52 0.91 -4.23
N ALA A 86 -5.21 0.32 -5.21
CA ALA A 86 -4.57 -0.23 -6.40
C ALA A 86 -4.23 0.91 -7.38
N CYS A 87 -2.95 1.06 -7.70
CA CYS A 87 -2.43 2.10 -8.57
C CYS A 87 -1.66 1.49 -9.75
N GLU A 88 -1.68 2.19 -10.88
CA GLU A 88 -1.04 1.77 -12.13
C GLU A 88 0.01 2.78 -12.63
N GLY A 89 0.31 3.81 -11.85
CA GLY A 89 1.29 4.82 -12.22
C GLY A 89 1.69 5.72 -11.05
N VAL A 90 2.78 6.47 -11.26
CA VAL A 90 3.39 7.33 -10.24
C VAL A 90 2.42 8.40 -9.73
N TYR A 91 1.64 9.02 -10.64
CA TYR A 91 0.69 10.07 -10.25
C TYR A 91 -0.44 9.53 -9.39
N SER A 92 -1.01 8.36 -9.73
CA SER A 92 -2.05 7.73 -8.89
C SER A 92 -1.50 7.30 -7.53
N ALA A 93 -0.27 6.81 -7.46
CA ALA A 93 0.39 6.49 -6.20
C ALA A 93 0.62 7.74 -5.32
N LYS A 94 1.01 8.88 -5.92
CA LYS A 94 1.10 10.19 -5.23
C LYS A 94 -0.26 10.61 -4.68
N MET A 95 -1.29 10.59 -5.52
CA MET A 95 -2.63 11.06 -5.13
C MET A 95 -3.30 10.14 -4.11
N ALA A 96 -3.07 8.84 -4.16
CA ALA A 96 -3.55 7.92 -3.13
C ALA A 96 -3.04 8.33 -1.72
N ARG A 97 -1.80 8.81 -1.62
CA ARG A 97 -1.29 9.38 -0.36
C ARG A 97 -1.86 10.76 -0.06
N ALA A 98 -1.65 11.71 -0.99
CA ALA A 98 -1.97 13.11 -0.76
C ALA A 98 -3.48 13.36 -0.54
N ILE A 99 -4.35 12.64 -1.23
CA ILE A 99 -5.81 12.81 -1.15
C ILE A 99 -6.43 11.85 -0.13
N ASN A 100 -6.14 10.54 -0.26
CA ASN A 100 -6.87 9.49 0.44
C ASN A 100 -6.19 9.02 1.73
N ASN A 101 -5.01 9.55 2.04
CA ASN A 101 -4.19 9.08 3.16
C ASN A 101 -3.96 7.55 3.12
N ALA A 102 -3.83 6.98 1.92
CA ALA A 102 -3.63 5.55 1.76
C ALA A 102 -2.40 5.08 2.52
N ASN A 103 -2.53 4.03 3.30
CA ASN A 103 -1.43 3.43 4.07
C ASN A 103 -0.92 2.12 3.43
N ILE A 104 -1.62 1.60 2.42
CA ILE A 104 -1.17 0.47 1.61
C ILE A 104 -1.25 0.82 0.12
N LEU A 105 -0.11 0.74 -0.58
CA LEU A 105 -0.04 0.79 -2.03
C LEU A 105 -0.16 -0.63 -2.59
N CYS A 106 -1.14 -0.85 -3.45
CA CYS A 106 -1.26 -2.10 -4.20
C CYS A 106 -0.92 -1.87 -5.68
N MET A 107 -0.27 -2.84 -6.31
CA MET A 107 0.05 -2.78 -7.73
C MET A 107 0.05 -4.16 -8.37
N GLY A 108 -0.05 -4.20 -9.69
CA GLY A 108 -0.11 -5.44 -10.47
C GLY A 108 1.17 -5.72 -11.23
N GLY A 109 1.83 -6.85 -10.94
CA GLY A 109 3.03 -7.28 -11.67
C GLY A 109 2.78 -7.65 -13.14
N TRP A 110 1.53 -7.82 -13.55
CA TRP A 110 1.14 -7.98 -14.96
C TRP A 110 0.91 -6.65 -15.68
N ILE A 111 0.80 -5.56 -14.93
CA ILE A 111 0.41 -4.24 -15.43
C ILE A 111 1.60 -3.29 -15.40
N VAL A 112 2.32 -3.25 -14.28
CA VAL A 112 3.48 -2.37 -14.10
C VAL A 112 4.77 -3.18 -14.10
N GLY A 113 5.76 -2.72 -14.87
CA GLY A 113 7.10 -3.30 -14.85
C GLY A 113 7.87 -2.95 -13.57
N PRO A 114 8.96 -3.67 -13.29
CA PRO A 114 9.74 -3.49 -12.06
C PRO A 114 10.22 -2.05 -11.83
N GLU A 115 10.67 -1.36 -12.86
CA GLU A 115 11.15 0.04 -12.78
C GLU A 115 10.01 0.99 -12.38
N MET A 116 8.83 0.83 -12.99
CA MET A 116 7.65 1.62 -12.64
C MET A 116 7.21 1.32 -11.21
N ALA A 117 7.24 0.08 -10.78
CA ALA A 117 6.90 -0.33 -9.41
C ALA A 117 7.82 0.35 -8.39
N VAL A 118 9.11 0.47 -8.68
CA VAL A 118 10.08 1.21 -7.85
C VAL A 118 9.71 2.70 -7.80
N GLU A 119 9.45 3.35 -8.93
CA GLU A 119 9.11 4.79 -8.96
C GLU A 119 7.78 5.09 -8.27
N MET A 120 6.79 4.22 -8.39
CA MET A 120 5.53 4.32 -7.65
C MET A 120 5.76 4.20 -6.14
N THR A 121 6.59 3.25 -5.73
CA THR A 121 6.94 3.05 -4.31
C THR A 121 7.68 4.24 -3.74
N LYS A 122 8.71 4.76 -4.44
CA LYS A 122 9.43 5.98 -4.05
C LYS A 122 8.46 7.14 -3.80
N THR A 123 7.60 7.39 -4.77
CA THR A 123 6.64 8.49 -4.71
C THR A 123 5.64 8.30 -3.57
N PHE A 124 5.10 7.10 -3.41
CA PHE A 124 4.17 6.78 -2.33
C PHE A 124 4.79 6.97 -0.94
N LEU A 125 6.02 6.52 -0.75
CA LEU A 125 6.73 6.64 0.53
C LEU A 125 7.13 8.09 0.86
N ALA A 126 7.48 8.89 -0.17
CA ALA A 126 7.91 10.27 -0.03
C ALA A 126 6.76 11.29 0.03
N THR A 127 5.51 10.87 -0.20
CA THR A 127 4.36 11.77 -0.18
C THR A 127 3.68 11.75 1.19
N ASP A 128 3.44 12.93 1.74
CA ASP A 128 2.64 13.11 2.95
C ASP A 128 1.16 13.37 2.63
N TRP A 129 0.30 13.12 3.60
CA TRP A 129 -1.11 13.44 3.47
C TRP A 129 -1.31 14.96 3.32
N CYS A 130 -2.14 15.36 2.39
CA CYS A 130 -2.40 16.75 2.00
C CYS A 130 -1.20 17.48 1.38
N GLN A 131 -0.10 16.79 1.09
CA GLN A 131 1.07 17.41 0.45
C GLN A 131 0.69 18.07 -0.89
N ASP A 132 1.20 19.27 -1.12
CA ASP A 132 1.01 20.09 -2.33
C ASP A 132 -0.47 20.43 -2.65
N LEU A 133 -1.38 20.35 -1.67
CA LEU A 133 -2.75 20.80 -1.82
C LEU A 133 -2.92 22.23 -1.34
N GLU A 134 -3.86 22.96 -1.96
CA GLU A 134 -4.29 24.27 -1.46
C GLU A 134 -4.98 24.10 -0.07
N ASP A 135 -4.87 25.10 0.80
CA ASP A 135 -5.37 25.05 2.19
C ASP A 135 -6.83 24.60 2.29
N TRP A 136 -7.71 25.17 1.44
CA TRP A 136 -9.14 24.79 1.43
C TRP A 136 -9.35 23.32 1.07
N ARG A 137 -8.49 22.79 0.22
CA ARG A 137 -8.55 21.37 -0.23
C ARG A 137 -8.05 20.44 0.86
N ALA A 138 -6.96 20.79 1.54
CA ALA A 138 -6.44 20.06 2.69
C ALA A 138 -7.47 20.01 3.83
N GLU A 139 -8.14 21.13 4.15
CA GLU A 139 -9.23 21.16 5.12
C GLU A 139 -10.39 20.22 4.75
N ASN A 140 -10.76 20.17 3.47
CA ASN A 140 -11.78 19.23 3.00
C ASN A 140 -11.35 17.76 3.14
N MET A 141 -10.08 17.44 2.85
CA MET A 141 -9.57 16.06 3.05
C MET A 141 -9.68 15.64 4.53
N HIS A 142 -9.36 16.51 5.47
CA HIS A 142 -9.54 16.24 6.90
C HIS A 142 -11.01 16.04 7.29
N LYS A 143 -11.93 16.83 6.71
CA LYS A 143 -13.37 16.65 6.95
C LYS A 143 -13.87 15.32 6.38
N PHE A 144 -13.43 14.96 5.16
CA PHE A 144 -13.85 13.72 4.50
C PHE A 144 -13.28 12.49 5.21
N ALA A 145 -12.05 12.53 5.69
CA ALA A 145 -11.46 11.44 6.47
C ALA A 145 -12.27 11.13 7.74
N LYS A 146 -12.81 12.16 8.41
CA LYS A 146 -13.71 11.95 9.57
C LYS A 146 -15.02 11.24 9.17
N GLN A 147 -15.56 11.54 7.97
CA GLN A 147 -16.75 10.84 7.47
C GLN A 147 -16.45 9.39 7.13
N VAL A 148 -15.28 9.10 6.53
CA VAL A 148 -14.83 7.74 6.26
C VAL A 148 -14.69 6.95 7.57
N SER A 149 -14.04 7.54 8.58
CA SER A 149 -13.93 6.90 9.91
C SER A 149 -15.29 6.63 10.55
N ALA A 150 -16.23 7.54 10.44
CA ALA A 150 -17.59 7.34 10.97
C ALA A 150 -18.34 6.20 10.24
N ILE A 151 -18.10 6.03 8.93
CA ILE A 151 -18.64 4.89 8.17
C ILE A 151 -18.01 3.58 8.66
N GLU A 152 -16.70 3.56 8.87
CA GLU A 152 -15.98 2.39 9.40
C GLU A 152 -16.51 2.01 10.80
N ASP A 153 -16.73 2.98 11.69
CA ASP A 153 -17.31 2.75 13.02
C ASP A 153 -18.69 2.10 12.93
N GLY A 154 -19.50 2.52 11.96
CA GLY A 154 -20.81 1.91 11.70
C GLY A 154 -20.75 0.48 11.16
N ILE A 155 -19.68 0.12 10.46
CA ILE A 155 -19.49 -1.23 9.86
C ILE A 155 -18.85 -2.20 10.86
N TYR A 156 -17.81 -1.76 11.56
CA TYR A 156 -16.97 -2.64 12.39
C TYR A 156 -17.27 -2.55 13.88
N GLY A 157 -18.09 -1.59 14.27
CA GLY A 157 -18.30 -1.23 15.69
C GLY A 157 -17.14 -0.38 16.23
N GLU A 158 -17.31 0.19 17.42
CA GLU A 158 -16.26 0.91 18.13
C GLU A 158 -15.15 -0.01 18.63
#